data_90edf3b3f17bade0d1879ead94858134
#
_entry.id   90edf3b3f17bade0d1879ead94858134
#
_cell.length_a   1.000
_cell.length_b   1.000
_cell.length_c   1.000
_cell.angle_alpha   90.00
_cell.angle_beta   90.00
_cell.angle_gamma   90.00
#
_symmetry.space_group_name_H-M   'P 1'
#
loop_
_entity.id
_entity.type
_entity.pdbx_description
1 polymer ?
#
loop_
_entity_poly.entity_id
_entity_poly.type
_entity_poly.pdbx_seq_one_letter_code
_entity_poly.pdbx_strand_id
1 'polypeptide(L)'
;MKVLLFNGSPNRAGCTYTALHEVAQQLHKHGIETEIFQVGAKPVAGCIGCGKCAGGAGCIFDDGVNELAARLDEFDAMVIGSPVYYAGPSGQCTAFLDRLFYSASGKLRGKPGAAVVSCRRGGASASYDRLLKYFGINSMPIVTSQYWNQVHGNRPEEVLKDEEGLQTMRTLAENLAWLLKCIEAGRNAGVAKPGYEAPLRTNFIR
;
A
#
# COMPACT_ATOMS: atom_id res chain seq x y z
N MET A 1 4.98 11.77 12.32
CA MET A 1 4.82 11.00 11.05
C MET A 1 3.63 10.06 11.17
N LYS A 2 2.88 9.86 10.07
CA LYS A 2 1.69 9.00 10.05
C LYS A 2 1.74 8.07 8.84
N VAL A 3 1.43 6.79 9.01
CA VAL A 3 1.45 5.77 7.95
C VAL A 3 0.05 5.23 7.69
N LEU A 4 -0.35 5.22 6.41
CA LEU A 4 -1.57 4.57 5.96
C LEU A 4 -1.34 3.07 5.81
N LEU A 5 -2.12 2.25 6.50
CA LEU A 5 -2.17 0.81 6.34
C LEU A 5 -3.46 0.44 5.59
N PHE A 6 -3.37 0.18 4.30
CA PHE A 6 -4.53 -0.15 3.47
C PHE A 6 -4.85 -1.64 3.58
N ASN A 7 -5.96 -1.99 4.22
CA ASN A 7 -6.45 -3.36 4.30
C ASN A 7 -7.36 -3.68 3.11
N GLY A 8 -6.79 -4.30 2.08
CA GLY A 8 -7.50 -4.75 0.88
C GLY A 8 -8.26 -6.06 1.03
N SER A 9 -8.40 -6.57 2.25
CA SER A 9 -9.23 -7.74 2.55
C SER A 9 -10.69 -7.35 2.75
N PRO A 10 -11.67 -8.14 2.28
CA PRO A 10 -13.07 -7.95 2.66
C PRO A 10 -13.29 -8.20 4.17
N ASN A 11 -12.42 -8.98 4.81
CA ASN A 11 -12.50 -9.31 6.22
C ASN A 11 -11.80 -8.25 7.08
N ARG A 12 -12.56 -7.57 7.93
CA ARG A 12 -12.07 -6.47 8.75
C ARG A 12 -11.00 -6.88 9.76
N ALA A 13 -11.09 -8.09 10.32
CA ALA A 13 -10.18 -8.65 11.31
C ALA A 13 -9.64 -10.03 10.86
N GLY A 14 -9.30 -10.17 9.57
CA GLY A 14 -8.75 -11.40 8.98
C GLY A 14 -7.23 -11.45 9.02
N CYS A 15 -6.63 -12.44 8.34
CA CYS A 15 -5.19 -12.66 8.28
C CYS A 15 -4.41 -11.41 7.80
N THR A 16 -4.94 -10.70 6.80
CA THR A 16 -4.31 -9.45 6.29
C THR A 16 -4.28 -8.38 7.37
N TYR A 17 -5.38 -8.21 8.11
CA TYR A 17 -5.44 -7.28 9.23
C TYR A 17 -4.41 -7.63 10.30
N THR A 18 -4.28 -8.92 10.66
CA THR A 18 -3.30 -9.40 11.66
C THR A 18 -1.87 -9.01 11.26
N ALA A 19 -1.52 -9.21 9.99
CA ALA A 19 -0.21 -8.81 9.47
C ALA A 19 0.01 -7.28 9.52
N LEU A 20 -0.98 -6.49 9.08
CA LEU A 20 -0.91 -5.03 9.12
C LEU A 20 -0.88 -4.49 10.55
N HIS A 21 -1.58 -5.16 11.47
CA HIS A 21 -1.57 -4.79 12.89
C HIS A 21 -0.20 -5.02 13.54
N GLU A 22 0.52 -6.09 13.18
CA GLU A 22 1.90 -6.32 13.62
C GLU A 22 2.83 -5.20 13.13
N VAL A 23 2.69 -4.77 11.86
CA VAL A 23 3.41 -3.60 11.32
C VAL A 23 3.05 -2.34 12.12
N ALA A 24 1.76 -2.11 12.40
CA ALA A 24 1.31 -0.94 13.17
C ALA A 24 1.93 -0.90 14.58
N GLN A 25 1.87 -2.03 15.29
CA GLN A 25 2.42 -2.13 16.64
C GLN A 25 3.91 -1.81 16.68
N GLN A 26 4.66 -2.28 15.68
CA GLN A 26 6.09 -2.01 15.60
C GLN A 26 6.39 -0.55 15.25
N LEU A 27 5.63 0.06 14.33
CA LEU A 27 5.75 1.49 14.00
C LEU A 27 5.43 2.38 15.22
N HIS A 28 4.44 2.01 16.04
CA HIS A 28 4.11 2.75 17.25
C HIS A 28 5.27 2.80 18.26
N LYS A 29 6.10 1.75 18.34
CA LYS A 29 7.32 1.77 19.19
C LYS A 29 8.32 2.83 18.75
N HIS A 30 8.28 3.24 17.48
CA HIS A 30 9.09 4.32 16.92
C HIS A 30 8.44 5.71 16.99
N GLY A 31 7.27 5.83 17.63
CA GLY A 31 6.51 7.08 17.72
C GLY A 31 5.82 7.47 16.39
N ILE A 32 5.61 6.51 15.50
CA ILE A 32 4.96 6.73 14.21
C ILE A 32 3.49 6.32 14.32
N GLU A 33 2.58 7.24 14.07
CA GLU A 33 1.14 6.99 14.04
C GLU A 33 0.74 6.13 12.84
N THR A 34 -0.30 5.33 13.01
CA THR A 34 -0.85 4.52 11.92
C THR A 34 -2.36 4.65 11.84
N GLU A 35 -2.89 4.53 10.63
CA GLU A 35 -4.32 4.43 10.39
C GLU A 35 -4.60 3.27 9.45
N ILE A 36 -5.49 2.36 9.84
CA ILE A 36 -5.91 1.25 8.99
C ILE A 36 -7.17 1.67 8.22
N PHE A 37 -7.04 1.86 6.91
CA PHE A 37 -8.15 2.02 5.99
C PHE A 37 -8.65 0.65 5.54
N GLN A 38 -9.94 0.39 5.67
CA GLN A 38 -10.57 -0.88 5.36
C GLN A 38 -11.38 -0.80 4.06
N VAL A 39 -11.00 -1.57 3.04
CA VAL A 39 -11.77 -1.62 1.77
C VAL A 39 -13.19 -2.16 1.98
N GLY A 40 -13.36 -3.10 2.92
CA GLY A 40 -14.65 -3.66 3.30
C GLY A 40 -15.18 -4.72 2.35
N ALA A 41 -16.42 -5.17 2.64
CA ALA A 41 -17.09 -6.24 1.90
C ALA A 41 -18.07 -5.73 0.83
N LYS A 42 -18.31 -4.42 0.74
CA LYS A 42 -19.15 -3.86 -0.31
C LYS A 42 -18.43 -3.96 -1.67
N PRO A 43 -19.15 -4.22 -2.76
CA PRO A 43 -18.55 -4.26 -4.09
C PRO A 43 -17.82 -2.95 -4.42
N VAL A 44 -16.61 -3.07 -4.96
CA VAL A 44 -15.82 -1.95 -5.46
C VAL A 44 -15.74 -2.05 -6.98
N ALA A 45 -16.19 -1.00 -7.68
CA ALA A 45 -16.14 -0.98 -9.14
C ALA A 45 -14.68 -0.89 -9.63
N GLY A 46 -14.37 -1.63 -10.70
CA GLY A 46 -13.11 -1.48 -11.43
C GLY A 46 -13.04 -0.14 -12.19
N CYS A 47 -11.84 0.26 -12.61
CA CYS A 47 -11.67 1.42 -13.46
C CYS A 47 -12.28 1.16 -14.85
N ILE A 48 -13.15 2.05 -15.30
CA ILE A 48 -13.82 1.96 -16.63
C ILE A 48 -13.12 2.83 -17.70
N GLY A 49 -11.96 3.41 -17.41
CA GLY A 49 -11.19 4.20 -18.37
C GLY A 49 -11.85 5.50 -18.84
N CYS A 50 -12.81 6.05 -18.10
CA CYS A 50 -13.61 7.22 -18.51
C CYS A 50 -12.80 8.54 -18.59
N GLY A 51 -11.57 8.58 -18.06
CA GLY A 51 -10.70 9.76 -18.11
C GLY A 51 -11.12 10.94 -17.21
N LYS A 52 -12.24 10.87 -16.49
CA LYS A 52 -12.75 12.00 -15.68
C LYS A 52 -11.74 12.52 -14.63
N CYS A 53 -10.96 11.63 -14.05
CA CYS A 53 -9.96 12.00 -13.05
C CYS A 53 -8.73 12.73 -13.62
N ALA A 54 -8.48 12.68 -14.93
CA ALA A 54 -7.34 13.37 -15.56
C ALA A 54 -7.37 14.89 -15.36
N GLY A 55 -8.58 15.47 -15.21
CA GLY A 55 -8.79 16.91 -14.91
C GLY A 55 -8.77 17.27 -13.42
N GLY A 56 -8.38 16.33 -12.53
CA GLY A 56 -8.36 16.57 -11.09
C GLY A 56 -9.73 16.47 -10.39
N ALA A 57 -10.79 16.12 -11.12
CA ALA A 57 -12.14 16.01 -10.57
C ALA A 57 -12.40 14.75 -9.71
N GLY A 58 -11.37 13.92 -9.51
CA GLY A 58 -11.48 12.64 -8.80
C GLY A 58 -12.14 11.54 -9.64
N CYS A 59 -12.37 10.39 -9.02
CA CYS A 59 -13.04 9.26 -9.67
C CYS A 59 -14.54 9.51 -9.80
N ILE A 60 -15.16 8.96 -10.87
CA ILE A 60 -16.61 9.09 -11.11
C ILE A 60 -17.46 8.31 -10.09
N PHE A 61 -16.90 7.23 -9.50
CA PHE A 61 -17.60 6.41 -8.54
C PHE A 61 -17.46 6.95 -7.12
N ASP A 62 -18.56 6.91 -6.36
CA ASP A 62 -18.62 7.33 -4.96
C ASP A 62 -18.63 6.07 -4.05
N ASP A 63 -17.44 5.52 -3.80
CA ASP A 63 -17.25 4.25 -3.08
C ASP A 63 -16.00 4.24 -2.18
N GLY A 64 -15.62 5.39 -1.63
CA GLY A 64 -14.50 5.56 -0.70
C GLY A 64 -13.16 5.88 -1.38
N VAL A 65 -13.02 5.72 -2.71
CA VAL A 65 -11.75 6.07 -3.40
C VAL A 65 -11.49 7.57 -3.31
N ASN A 66 -12.49 8.41 -3.57
CA ASN A 66 -12.34 9.86 -3.50
C ASN A 66 -12.09 10.35 -2.07
N GLU A 67 -12.74 9.73 -1.09
CA GLU A 67 -12.53 10.02 0.33
C GLU A 67 -11.06 9.78 0.72
N LEU A 68 -10.51 8.61 0.41
CA LEU A 68 -9.11 8.30 0.69
C LEU A 68 -8.16 9.19 -0.11
N ALA A 69 -8.46 9.44 -1.40
CA ALA A 69 -7.65 10.30 -2.27
C ALA A 69 -7.52 11.73 -1.70
N ALA A 70 -8.60 12.27 -1.11
CA ALA A 70 -8.57 13.59 -0.49
C ALA A 70 -7.61 13.64 0.71
N ARG A 71 -7.50 12.54 1.45
CA ARG A 71 -6.73 12.42 2.69
C ARG A 71 -5.28 11.95 2.51
N LEU A 72 -4.84 11.60 1.31
CA LEU A 72 -3.48 11.05 1.11
C LEU A 72 -2.36 11.98 1.58
N ASP A 73 -2.59 13.29 1.65
CA ASP A 73 -1.60 14.25 2.14
C ASP A 73 -1.38 14.17 3.67
N GLU A 74 -2.29 13.54 4.41
CA GLU A 74 -2.15 13.29 5.85
C GLU A 74 -1.08 12.24 6.18
N PHE A 75 -0.66 11.44 5.20
CA PHE A 75 0.22 10.29 5.40
C PHE A 75 1.59 10.51 4.78
N ASP A 76 2.63 10.07 5.50
CA ASP A 76 4.03 10.10 5.06
C ASP A 76 4.44 8.84 4.28
N ALA A 77 3.72 7.73 4.45
CA ALA A 77 3.95 6.45 3.76
C ALA A 77 2.65 5.64 3.63
N MET A 78 2.69 4.60 2.78
CA MET A 78 1.56 3.69 2.59
C MET A 78 2.02 2.23 2.60
N VAL A 79 1.35 1.37 3.39
CA VAL A 79 1.51 -0.09 3.35
C VAL A 79 0.22 -0.70 2.81
N ILE A 80 0.30 -1.45 1.72
CA ILE A 80 -0.85 -2.13 1.12
C ILE A 80 -0.85 -3.59 1.56
N GLY A 81 -1.90 -4.00 2.27
CA GLY A 81 -2.16 -5.40 2.63
C GLY A 81 -3.24 -6.03 1.76
N SER A 82 -3.05 -7.26 1.28
CA SER A 82 -4.06 -8.01 0.56
C SER A 82 -4.03 -9.50 0.88
N PRO A 83 -5.19 -10.18 0.95
CA PRO A 83 -5.22 -11.63 0.87
C PRO A 83 -4.89 -12.08 -0.55
N VAL A 84 -4.42 -13.33 -0.66
CA VAL A 84 -4.13 -13.96 -1.95
C VAL A 84 -5.35 -14.73 -2.43
N TYR A 85 -5.93 -14.31 -3.55
CA TYR A 85 -7.01 -15.00 -4.24
C TYR A 85 -6.56 -15.36 -5.66
N TYR A 86 -6.56 -16.66 -6.01
CA TYR A 86 -6.12 -17.14 -7.33
C TYR A 86 -4.74 -16.60 -7.75
N ALA A 87 -3.76 -16.66 -6.81
CA ALA A 87 -2.40 -16.16 -6.99
C ALA A 87 -2.31 -14.65 -7.35
N GLY A 88 -3.30 -13.86 -6.97
CA GLY A 88 -3.34 -12.41 -7.10
C GLY A 88 -3.87 -11.75 -5.84
N PRO A 89 -3.71 -10.43 -5.70
CA PRO A 89 -4.42 -9.66 -4.67
C PRO A 89 -5.93 -9.78 -4.85
N SER A 90 -6.71 -9.52 -3.80
CA SER A 90 -8.17 -9.53 -3.92
C SER A 90 -8.66 -8.57 -5.00
N GLY A 91 -9.70 -8.95 -5.75
CA GLY A 91 -10.27 -8.11 -6.80
C GLY A 91 -10.73 -6.74 -6.31
N GLN A 92 -11.28 -6.66 -5.09
CA GLN A 92 -11.66 -5.37 -4.48
C GLN A 92 -10.44 -4.50 -4.18
N CYS A 93 -9.35 -5.10 -3.70
CA CYS A 93 -8.09 -4.40 -3.46
C CYS A 93 -7.59 -3.77 -4.76
N THR A 94 -7.45 -4.54 -5.84
CA THR A 94 -6.95 -4.04 -7.12
C THR A 94 -7.89 -3.03 -7.77
N ALA A 95 -9.21 -3.26 -7.73
CA ALA A 95 -10.20 -2.32 -8.26
C ALA A 95 -10.13 -0.94 -7.56
N PHE A 96 -9.96 -0.95 -6.24
CA PHE A 96 -9.78 0.26 -5.46
C PHE A 96 -8.46 0.96 -5.78
N LEU A 97 -7.34 0.21 -5.76
CA LEU A 97 -6.00 0.75 -5.97
C LEU A 97 -5.79 1.27 -7.40
N ASP A 98 -6.28 0.57 -8.42
CA ASP A 98 -6.19 1.03 -9.81
C ASP A 98 -6.80 2.44 -9.95
N ARG A 99 -7.92 2.69 -9.29
CA ARG A 99 -8.59 3.99 -9.32
C ARG A 99 -7.93 5.03 -8.42
N LEU A 100 -7.50 4.65 -7.22
CA LEU A 100 -6.81 5.55 -6.30
C LEU A 100 -5.50 6.05 -6.91
N PHE A 101 -4.66 5.13 -7.38
CA PHE A 101 -3.37 5.48 -7.97
C PHE A 101 -3.52 6.21 -9.31
N TYR A 102 -4.56 5.91 -10.09
CA TYR A 102 -4.81 6.63 -11.33
C TYR A 102 -5.29 8.07 -11.10
N SER A 103 -6.11 8.31 -10.07
CA SER A 103 -6.70 9.63 -9.80
C SER A 103 -5.84 10.52 -8.88
N ALA A 104 -4.95 9.94 -8.06
CA ALA A 104 -4.26 10.69 -7.00
C ALA A 104 -2.76 10.38 -6.87
N SER A 105 -2.13 9.81 -7.90
CA SER A 105 -0.71 9.42 -7.89
C SER A 105 0.24 10.55 -7.51
N GLY A 106 -0.06 11.78 -7.90
CA GLY A 106 0.77 12.95 -7.58
C GLY A 106 0.95 13.18 -6.08
N LYS A 107 -0.04 12.82 -5.26
CA LYS A 107 0.02 12.92 -3.79
C LYS A 107 0.89 11.84 -3.13
N LEU A 108 1.15 10.74 -3.85
CA LEU A 108 1.92 9.58 -3.35
C LEU A 108 3.40 9.63 -3.77
N ARG A 109 3.75 10.40 -4.79
CA ARG A 109 5.10 10.47 -5.32
C ARG A 109 6.14 10.83 -4.25
N GLY A 110 7.19 10.01 -4.17
CA GLY A 110 8.29 10.19 -3.21
C GLY A 110 7.97 9.74 -1.78
N LYS A 111 6.73 9.30 -1.50
CA LYS A 111 6.39 8.69 -0.20
C LYS A 111 6.79 7.21 -0.23
N PRO A 112 7.40 6.66 0.84
CA PRO A 112 7.68 5.23 0.92
C PRO A 112 6.42 4.38 0.80
N GLY A 113 6.55 3.24 0.11
CA GLY A 113 5.48 2.28 -0.05
C GLY A 113 5.94 0.85 0.26
N ALA A 114 5.05 0.03 0.81
CA ALA A 114 5.30 -1.39 1.03
C ALA A 114 4.05 -2.22 0.74
N ALA A 115 4.25 -3.46 0.33
CA ALA A 115 3.18 -4.44 0.18
C ALA A 115 3.31 -5.54 1.24
N VAL A 116 2.17 -6.07 1.68
CA VAL A 116 2.05 -7.21 2.59
C VAL A 116 0.99 -8.15 2.03
N VAL A 117 1.26 -9.45 1.97
CA VAL A 117 0.28 -10.43 1.51
C VAL A 117 0.04 -11.51 2.56
N SER A 118 -1.20 -11.96 2.66
CA SER A 118 -1.58 -13.08 3.50
C SER A 118 -2.12 -14.20 2.64
N CYS A 119 -1.59 -15.42 2.80
CA CYS A 119 -2.06 -16.58 2.06
C CYS A 119 -2.07 -17.83 2.94
N ARG A 120 -2.92 -18.78 2.57
CA ARG A 120 -2.92 -20.10 3.22
C ARG A 120 -1.68 -20.92 2.82
N ARG A 121 -1.28 -20.87 1.53
CA ARG A 121 -0.19 -21.71 1.00
C ARG A 121 0.54 -21.08 -0.17
N GLY A 122 -0.05 -21.02 -1.37
CA GLY A 122 0.60 -20.60 -2.61
C GLY A 122 0.08 -19.28 -3.16
N GLY A 123 0.83 -18.67 -4.10
CA GLY A 123 0.45 -17.46 -4.81
C GLY A 123 0.87 -16.13 -4.15
N ALA A 124 1.59 -16.20 -3.03
CA ALA A 124 2.04 -14.99 -2.34
C ALA A 124 2.98 -14.14 -3.21
N SER A 125 4.01 -14.74 -3.82
CA SER A 125 5.00 -14.02 -4.65
C SER A 125 4.34 -13.27 -5.80
N ALA A 126 3.46 -13.93 -6.56
CA ALA A 126 2.75 -13.29 -7.67
C ALA A 126 1.85 -12.13 -7.22
N SER A 127 1.19 -12.28 -6.07
CA SER A 127 0.38 -11.22 -5.47
C SER A 127 1.24 -10.04 -4.98
N TYR A 128 2.37 -10.33 -4.37
CA TYR A 128 3.33 -9.35 -3.90
C TYR A 128 3.89 -8.54 -5.07
N ASP A 129 4.39 -9.21 -6.11
CA ASP A 129 4.92 -8.57 -7.31
C ASP A 129 3.89 -7.66 -7.98
N ARG A 130 2.62 -8.06 -8.03
CA ARG A 130 1.54 -7.23 -8.58
C ARG A 130 1.35 -5.96 -7.77
N LEU A 131 1.39 -6.03 -6.45
CA LEU A 131 1.24 -4.86 -5.58
C LEU A 131 2.42 -3.89 -5.68
N LEU A 132 3.65 -4.38 -5.84
CA LEU A 132 4.83 -3.54 -6.00
C LEU A 132 4.77 -2.63 -7.24
N LYS A 133 4.00 -3.01 -8.28
CA LYS A 133 3.84 -2.19 -9.49
C LYS A 133 3.18 -0.84 -9.22
N TYR A 134 2.28 -0.76 -8.23
CA TYR A 134 1.68 0.52 -7.84
C TYR A 134 2.71 1.53 -7.35
N PHE A 135 3.68 1.07 -6.56
CA PHE A 135 4.75 1.93 -6.04
C PHE A 135 5.77 2.30 -7.13
N GLY A 136 6.20 1.31 -7.91
CA GLY A 136 7.23 1.51 -8.94
C GLY A 136 6.84 2.58 -9.97
N ILE A 137 5.63 2.50 -10.54
CA ILE A 137 5.17 3.47 -11.55
C ILE A 137 4.96 4.87 -10.96
N ASN A 138 4.75 4.98 -9.65
CA ASN A 138 4.45 6.25 -8.97
C ASN A 138 5.68 6.88 -8.30
N SER A 139 6.90 6.42 -8.62
CA SER A 139 8.15 6.94 -8.05
C SER A 139 8.14 6.93 -6.52
N MET A 140 7.58 5.87 -5.93
CA MET A 140 7.57 5.64 -4.49
C MET A 140 8.72 4.72 -4.12
N PRO A 141 9.61 5.08 -3.18
CA PRO A 141 10.61 4.16 -2.64
C PRO A 141 9.94 2.91 -2.06
N ILE A 142 10.32 1.72 -2.56
CA ILE A 142 9.76 0.46 -2.08
C ILE A 142 10.54 0.00 -0.85
N VAL A 143 9.81 -0.22 0.26
CA VAL A 143 10.39 -0.72 1.50
C VAL A 143 10.21 -2.23 1.58
N THR A 144 11.32 -2.93 1.86
CA THR A 144 11.38 -4.39 2.00
C THR A 144 11.71 -4.77 3.44
N SER A 145 11.68 -6.06 3.74
CA SER A 145 12.17 -6.66 4.99
C SER A 145 13.36 -7.58 4.69
N GLN A 146 13.64 -8.53 5.59
CA GLN A 146 14.65 -9.57 5.38
C GLN A 146 14.18 -10.69 4.45
N TYR A 147 12.87 -10.75 4.13
CA TYR A 147 12.26 -11.72 3.21
C TYR A 147 11.11 -11.05 2.46
N TRP A 148 10.37 -11.77 1.60
CA TRP A 148 9.15 -11.23 1.00
C TRP A 148 8.10 -10.99 2.08
N ASN A 149 7.41 -9.84 2.02
CA ASN A 149 6.47 -9.42 3.05
C ASN A 149 5.18 -10.24 2.98
N GLN A 150 5.20 -11.43 3.54
CA GLN A 150 4.08 -12.37 3.54
C GLN A 150 3.87 -13.02 4.91
N VAL A 151 2.64 -13.39 5.18
CA VAL A 151 2.27 -14.23 6.32
C VAL A 151 1.41 -15.40 5.85
N HIS A 152 1.47 -16.51 6.57
CA HIS A 152 0.73 -17.71 6.26
C HIS A 152 -0.32 -18.01 7.34
N GLY A 153 -1.51 -18.40 6.90
CA GLY A 153 -2.61 -18.81 7.76
C GLY A 153 -3.93 -18.74 7.02
N ASN A 154 -4.86 -19.58 7.41
CA ASN A 154 -6.24 -19.59 6.93
C ASN A 154 -7.16 -18.77 7.85
N ARG A 155 -6.71 -18.54 9.08
CA ARG A 155 -7.39 -17.75 10.12
C ARG A 155 -6.38 -16.87 10.85
N PRO A 156 -6.81 -15.78 11.51
CA PRO A 156 -5.93 -14.90 12.27
C PRO A 156 -5.08 -15.63 13.31
N GLU A 157 -5.65 -16.63 13.99
CA GLU A 157 -4.95 -17.39 15.04
C GLU A 157 -3.82 -18.26 14.47
N GLU A 158 -3.89 -18.63 13.19
CA GLU A 158 -2.82 -19.33 12.50
C GLU A 158 -1.70 -18.39 12.09
N VAL A 159 -2.03 -17.18 11.64
CA VAL A 159 -1.05 -16.12 11.35
C VAL A 159 -0.24 -15.78 12.59
N LEU A 160 -0.87 -15.76 13.78
CA LEU A 160 -0.18 -15.52 15.06
C LEU A 160 0.85 -16.63 15.40
N LYS A 161 0.79 -17.79 14.74
CA LYS A 161 1.76 -18.89 14.87
C LYS A 161 2.84 -18.86 13.78
N ASP A 162 2.70 -18.02 12.77
CA ASP A 162 3.71 -17.80 11.71
C ASP A 162 4.79 -16.84 12.23
N GLU A 163 5.69 -17.36 13.06
CA GLU A 163 6.72 -16.57 13.72
C GLU A 163 7.64 -15.86 12.72
N GLU A 164 7.99 -16.53 11.61
CA GLU A 164 8.81 -15.95 10.54
C GLU A 164 8.05 -14.84 9.80
N GLY A 165 6.79 -15.06 9.47
CA GLY A 165 5.94 -14.04 8.84
C GLY A 165 5.76 -12.81 9.73
N LEU A 166 5.50 -12.99 11.03
CA LEU A 166 5.39 -11.88 11.98
C LEU A 166 6.73 -11.16 12.18
N GLN A 167 7.86 -11.89 12.22
CA GLN A 167 9.18 -11.27 12.25
C GLN A 167 9.42 -10.43 10.99
N THR A 168 9.01 -10.93 9.83
CA THR A 168 9.07 -10.20 8.55
C THR A 168 8.27 -8.90 8.61
N MET A 169 7.08 -8.91 9.21
CA MET A 169 6.28 -7.69 9.42
C MET A 169 6.97 -6.69 10.34
N ARG A 170 7.59 -7.16 11.43
CA ARG A 170 8.34 -6.27 12.33
C ARG A 170 9.56 -5.66 11.65
N THR A 171 10.33 -6.45 10.90
CA THR A 171 11.48 -5.93 10.14
C THR A 171 11.07 -4.94 9.06
N LEU A 172 9.94 -5.19 8.37
CA LEU A 172 9.38 -4.21 7.44
C LEU A 172 9.12 -2.88 8.13
N ALA A 173 8.51 -2.92 9.33
CA ALA A 173 8.21 -1.72 10.08
C ALA A 173 9.48 -1.00 10.56
N GLU A 174 10.54 -1.73 10.97
CA GLU A 174 11.85 -1.16 11.30
C GLU A 174 12.45 -0.41 10.11
N ASN A 175 12.48 -1.05 8.94
CA ASN A 175 13.02 -0.46 7.72
C ASN A 175 12.22 0.78 7.30
N LEU A 176 10.89 0.72 7.41
CA LEU A 176 10.02 1.84 7.09
C LEU A 176 10.23 3.01 8.08
N ALA A 177 10.31 2.73 9.37
CA ALA A 177 10.57 3.73 10.39
C ALA A 177 11.93 4.41 10.19
N TRP A 178 12.98 3.63 9.89
CA TRP A 178 14.30 4.15 9.58
C TRP A 178 14.27 5.07 8.36
N LEU A 179 13.67 4.63 7.25
CA LEU A 179 13.59 5.42 6.02
C LEU A 179 12.80 6.73 6.22
N LEU A 180 11.68 6.68 6.94
CA LEU A 180 10.88 7.86 7.26
C LEU A 180 11.68 8.89 8.08
N LYS A 181 12.45 8.43 9.08
CA LYS A 181 13.33 9.29 9.88
C LYS A 181 14.46 9.89 9.03
N CYS A 182 15.03 9.12 8.10
CA CYS A 182 16.04 9.63 7.17
C CYS A 182 15.46 10.72 6.24
N ILE A 183 14.26 10.51 5.71
CA ILE A 183 13.56 11.50 4.86
C ILE A 183 13.26 12.77 5.68
N GLU A 184 12.81 12.65 6.90
CA GLU A 184 12.53 13.78 7.78
C GLU A 184 13.82 14.55 8.13
N ALA A 185 14.89 13.85 8.49
CA ALA A 185 16.19 14.44 8.77
C ALA A 185 16.77 15.18 7.54
N GLY A 186 16.67 14.54 6.36
CA GLY A 186 17.08 15.17 5.09
C GLY A 186 16.27 16.44 4.80
N ARG A 187 14.96 16.40 4.95
CA ARG A 187 14.09 17.57 4.79
C ARG A 187 14.48 18.71 5.75
N ASN A 188 14.72 18.40 7.02
CA ASN A 188 15.13 19.38 8.02
C ASN A 188 16.53 19.95 7.75
N ALA A 189 17.40 19.18 7.08
CA ALA A 189 18.71 19.62 6.60
C ALA A 189 18.68 20.38 5.24
N GLY A 190 17.47 20.62 4.70
CA GLY A 190 17.31 21.36 3.43
C GLY A 190 17.47 20.52 2.16
N VAL A 191 17.50 19.19 2.25
CA VAL A 191 17.52 18.31 1.07
C VAL A 191 16.18 18.42 0.33
N ALA A 192 16.19 18.94 -0.88
CA ALA A 192 15.01 19.09 -1.70
C ALA A 192 14.50 17.72 -2.22
N LYS A 193 13.18 17.61 -2.42
CA LYS A 193 12.63 16.46 -3.15
C LYS A 193 13.15 16.46 -4.59
N PRO A 194 13.29 15.27 -5.22
CA PRO A 194 13.69 15.20 -6.63
C PRO A 194 12.77 16.01 -7.54
N GLY A 195 13.37 16.80 -8.45
CA GLY A 195 12.65 17.40 -9.56
C GLY A 195 12.40 16.35 -10.65
N TYR A 196 11.25 16.41 -11.28
CA TYR A 196 10.89 15.49 -12.37
C TYR A 196 10.64 16.27 -13.65
N GLU A 197 11.19 15.78 -14.75
CA GLU A 197 10.85 16.29 -16.07
C GLU A 197 9.37 16.01 -16.41
N ALA A 198 8.84 16.82 -17.34
CA ALA A 198 7.52 16.51 -17.90
C ALA A 198 7.56 15.14 -18.61
N PRO A 199 6.62 14.23 -18.33
CA PRO A 199 6.67 12.89 -18.91
C PRO A 199 6.48 12.93 -20.43
N LEU A 200 7.43 12.36 -21.17
CA LEU A 200 7.28 12.11 -22.60
C LEU A 200 6.46 10.84 -22.79
N ARG A 201 5.45 10.93 -23.65
CA ARG A 201 4.60 9.78 -23.98
C ARG A 201 4.90 9.34 -25.42
N THR A 202 5.34 8.09 -25.58
CA THR A 202 5.55 7.49 -26.88
C THR A 202 4.31 6.69 -27.26
N ASN A 203 3.77 7.00 -28.45
CA ASN A 203 2.73 6.19 -29.07
C ASN A 203 3.39 5.27 -30.10
N PHE A 204 3.26 3.96 -29.93
CA PHE A 204 3.81 2.95 -30.84
C PHE A 204 2.97 2.72 -32.09
N ILE A 205 1.76 3.29 -32.14
CA ILE A 205 0.90 3.27 -33.34
C ILE A 205 1.27 4.50 -34.18
N ARG A 206 1.87 4.24 -35.33
CA ARG A 206 2.25 5.25 -36.30
C ARG A 206 1.39 5.12 -37.55
#